data_ad680d0b388b309b1596f80c6d409cf0
#
_entry.id   ad680d0b388b309b1596f80c6d409cf0
#
_cell.length_a   1.000
_cell.length_b   1.000
_cell.length_c   1.000
_cell.angle_alpha   90.00
_cell.angle_beta   90.00
_cell.angle_gamma   90.00
#
_symmetry.space_group_name_H-M   'P 1'
#
loop_
_entity.id
_entity.type
_entity.pdbx_description
1 polymer ?
#
loop_
_entity_poly.entity_id
_entity_poly.type
_entity_poly.pdbx_seq_one_letter_code
_entity_poly.pdbx_strand_id
1 'polypeptide(L)'
;MFGRRKSTEPKAMKQDTDSITELVRRSLDVAELKYTYSNATNHFSIVFMGDDLPINVNLVVDDLTIRFVSHLDLKAKPEKYKDVAWELNGINKRLRFGAFYLDPDDGMISFEYSFPYVEANPSTDFILAFMKMFVGTVDEHDGDLKNLAESVSASRNAMYG
;
A
#
# COMPACT_ATOMS: atom_id res chain seq x y z
N MET A 1 -21.44 9.05 36.68
CA MET A 1 -20.11 8.61 37.18
C MET A 1 -19.38 7.93 36.04
N PHE A 2 -18.52 8.62 35.33
CA PHE A 2 -17.69 8.03 34.27
C PHE A 2 -16.43 7.46 34.90
N GLY A 3 -16.32 6.12 34.89
CA GLY A 3 -15.15 5.43 35.39
C GLY A 3 -13.91 5.79 34.55
N ARG A 4 -12.84 6.23 35.22
CA ARG A 4 -11.51 6.40 34.64
C ARG A 4 -11.08 5.08 34.01
N ARG A 5 -11.00 5.02 32.66
CA ARG A 5 -10.26 3.97 31.98
C ARG A 5 -8.79 4.09 32.42
N LYS A 6 -8.28 3.05 33.08
CA LYS A 6 -6.85 2.92 33.33
C LYS A 6 -6.16 2.91 31.96
N SER A 7 -5.18 3.78 31.80
CA SER A 7 -4.31 3.79 30.63
C SER A 7 -3.67 2.40 30.47
N THR A 8 -3.88 1.77 29.34
CA THR A 8 -3.20 0.53 28.92
C THR A 8 -1.71 0.82 28.95
N GLU A 9 -0.96 -0.01 29.65
CA GLU A 9 0.47 0.23 29.88
C GLU A 9 1.24 0.20 28.56
N PRO A 10 2.16 1.16 28.31
CA PRO A 10 2.95 1.22 27.07
C PRO A 10 3.75 -0.07 26.76
N LYS A 11 4.02 -0.85 27.81
CA LYS A 11 4.78 -2.10 27.74
C LYS A 11 4.04 -3.26 27.07
N ALA A 12 2.71 -3.33 27.21
CA ALA A 12 1.89 -4.35 26.55
C ALA A 12 1.80 -4.09 25.04
N MET A 13 1.61 -2.83 24.61
CA MET A 13 1.56 -2.44 23.19
C MET A 13 2.89 -2.73 22.48
N LYS A 14 4.03 -2.45 23.11
CA LYS A 14 5.34 -2.74 22.52
C LYS A 14 5.59 -4.25 22.32
N GLN A 15 5.11 -5.08 23.23
CA GLN A 15 5.22 -6.54 23.13
C GLN A 15 4.38 -7.07 21.94
N ASP A 16 3.19 -6.53 21.71
CA ASP A 16 2.34 -6.90 20.56
C ASP A 16 2.99 -6.50 19.23
N THR A 17 3.56 -5.30 19.15
CA THR A 17 4.28 -4.84 17.95
C THR A 17 5.47 -5.72 17.61
N ASP A 18 6.30 -6.09 18.60
CA ASP A 18 7.45 -6.97 18.41
C ASP A 18 7.00 -8.37 17.93
N SER A 19 5.92 -8.89 18.50
CA SER A 19 5.32 -10.19 18.16
C SER A 19 4.81 -10.21 16.71
N ILE A 20 4.14 -9.13 16.28
CA ILE A 20 3.64 -8.97 14.92
C ILE A 20 4.78 -8.76 13.92
N THR A 21 5.80 -8.00 14.30
CA THR A 21 7.00 -7.83 13.46
C THR A 21 7.67 -9.17 13.18
N GLU A 22 7.78 -10.04 14.20
CA GLU A 22 8.35 -11.37 14.05
C GLU A 22 7.45 -12.30 13.23
N LEU A 23 6.13 -12.16 13.34
CA LEU A 23 5.19 -12.87 12.47
C LEU A 23 5.38 -12.49 11.00
N VAL A 24 5.49 -11.18 10.70
CA VAL A 24 5.75 -10.69 9.33
C VAL A 24 7.06 -11.26 8.81
N ARG A 25 8.14 -11.16 9.60
CA ARG A 25 9.46 -11.71 9.25
C ARG A 25 9.38 -13.19 8.88
N ARG A 26 8.81 -14.01 9.76
CA ARG A 26 8.64 -15.45 9.54
C ARG A 26 7.79 -15.74 8.31
N SER A 27 6.76 -14.94 8.04
CA SER A 27 5.92 -15.12 6.85
C SER A 27 6.73 -14.92 5.57
N LEU A 28 7.55 -13.89 5.53
CA LEU A 28 8.42 -13.61 4.38
C LEU A 28 9.49 -14.69 4.21
N ASP A 29 10.09 -15.16 5.31
CA ASP A 29 11.10 -16.23 5.30
C ASP A 29 10.52 -17.56 4.81
N VAL A 30 9.33 -17.96 5.28
CA VAL A 30 8.64 -19.19 4.84
C VAL A 30 8.31 -19.15 3.36
N ALA A 31 7.99 -17.98 2.83
CA ALA A 31 7.73 -17.78 1.40
C ALA A 31 9.02 -17.58 0.58
N GLU A 32 10.19 -17.67 1.20
CA GLU A 32 11.51 -17.45 0.57
C GLU A 32 11.60 -16.08 -0.16
N LEU A 33 10.86 -15.09 0.31
CA LEU A 33 10.88 -13.75 -0.25
C LEU A 33 12.13 -12.99 0.19
N LYS A 34 12.80 -12.35 -0.77
CA LYS A 34 13.92 -11.46 -0.47
C LYS A 34 13.38 -10.10 -0.03
N TYR A 35 13.83 -9.62 1.11
CA TYR A 35 13.44 -8.33 1.65
C TYR A 35 14.61 -7.61 2.32
N THR A 36 14.48 -6.31 2.48
CA THR A 36 15.30 -5.51 3.39
C THR A 36 14.45 -5.11 4.60
N TYR A 37 15.10 -4.96 5.76
CA TYR A 37 14.41 -4.57 6.98
C TYR A 37 15.11 -3.39 7.66
N SER A 38 14.33 -2.37 8.01
CA SER A 38 14.78 -1.23 8.82
C SER A 38 14.21 -1.33 10.22
N ASN A 39 15.08 -1.53 11.21
CA ASN A 39 14.67 -1.56 12.61
C ASN A 39 14.23 -0.19 13.14
N ALA A 40 14.77 0.90 12.57
CA ALA A 40 14.43 2.26 13.00
C ALA A 40 12.98 2.64 12.71
N THR A 41 12.42 2.11 11.63
CA THR A 41 11.05 2.39 11.16
C THR A 41 10.13 1.17 11.18
N ASN A 42 10.63 0.04 11.66
CA ASN A 42 9.93 -1.26 11.66
C ASN A 42 9.30 -1.60 10.31
N HIS A 43 10.11 -1.55 9.26
CA HIS A 43 9.71 -1.52 7.86
C HIS A 43 10.42 -2.61 7.06
N PHE A 44 9.64 -3.42 6.34
CA PHE A 44 10.10 -4.42 5.38
C PHE A 44 9.85 -3.92 3.96
N SER A 45 10.84 -3.99 3.10
CA SER A 45 10.71 -3.66 1.67
C SER A 45 10.97 -4.90 0.82
N ILE A 46 10.02 -5.20 -0.05
CA ILE A 46 10.05 -6.33 -0.97
C ILE A 46 9.81 -5.80 -2.40
N VAL A 47 10.51 -6.37 -3.38
CA VAL A 47 10.30 -6.06 -4.80
C VAL A 47 9.77 -7.29 -5.50
N PHE A 48 8.64 -7.14 -6.18
CA PHE A 48 8.07 -8.14 -7.09
C PHE A 48 8.25 -7.68 -8.52
N MET A 49 8.37 -8.62 -9.43
CA MET A 49 8.36 -8.33 -10.87
C MET A 49 6.91 -8.43 -11.35
N GLY A 50 6.32 -7.28 -11.67
CA GLY A 50 5.01 -7.19 -12.32
C GLY A 50 5.13 -7.30 -13.83
N ASP A 51 3.98 -7.33 -14.51
CA ASP A 51 3.91 -7.41 -15.98
C ASP A 51 4.34 -6.08 -16.63
N ASP A 52 3.97 -4.96 -16.06
CA ASP A 52 4.22 -3.62 -16.61
C ASP A 52 5.29 -2.85 -15.83
N LEU A 53 5.25 -2.92 -14.50
CA LEU A 53 6.17 -2.20 -13.61
C LEU A 53 6.73 -3.12 -12.51
N PRO A 54 7.93 -2.82 -11.97
CA PRO A 54 8.34 -3.42 -10.71
C PRO A 54 7.45 -2.93 -9.58
N ILE A 55 6.96 -3.87 -8.75
CA ILE A 55 6.05 -3.59 -7.64
C ILE A 55 6.83 -3.60 -6.34
N ASN A 56 7.05 -2.41 -5.77
CA ASN A 56 7.69 -2.25 -4.48
C ASN A 56 6.64 -2.30 -3.38
N VAL A 57 6.68 -3.32 -2.55
CA VAL A 57 5.77 -3.45 -1.40
C VAL A 57 6.52 -3.14 -0.12
N ASN A 58 6.00 -2.19 0.61
CA ASN A 58 6.49 -1.80 1.93
C ASN A 58 5.47 -2.25 2.98
N LEU A 59 5.93 -3.08 3.91
CA LEU A 59 5.17 -3.45 5.10
C LEU A 59 5.71 -2.68 6.29
N VAL A 60 4.86 -1.88 6.91
CA VAL A 60 5.18 -1.13 8.12
C VAL A 60 4.34 -1.65 9.26
N VAL A 61 4.98 -2.08 10.34
CA VAL A 61 4.30 -2.52 11.56
C VAL A 61 4.38 -1.40 12.57
N ASP A 62 3.25 -0.77 12.87
CA ASP A 62 3.11 0.21 13.94
C ASP A 62 2.35 -0.37 15.15
N ASP A 63 2.05 0.42 16.15
CA ASP A 63 1.44 -0.04 17.40
C ASP A 63 0.01 -0.60 17.23
N LEU A 64 -0.65 -0.35 16.11
CA LEU A 64 -2.04 -0.72 15.89
C LEU A 64 -2.26 -1.51 14.61
N THR A 65 -1.42 -1.30 13.60
CA THR A 65 -1.67 -1.78 12.23
C THR A 65 -0.46 -2.41 11.56
N ILE A 66 -0.73 -3.30 10.60
CA ILE A 66 0.21 -3.66 9.55
C ILE A 66 -0.22 -2.88 8.31
N ARG A 67 0.63 -1.97 7.83
CA ARG A 67 0.37 -1.18 6.64
C ARG A 67 1.12 -1.78 5.46
N PHE A 68 0.39 -1.99 4.37
CA PHE A 68 0.91 -2.35 3.06
C PHE A 68 0.88 -1.11 2.19
N VAL A 69 2.01 -0.72 1.66
CA VAL A 69 2.15 0.47 0.81
C VAL A 69 2.98 0.12 -0.41
N SER A 70 2.48 0.41 -1.59
CA SER A 70 3.24 0.35 -2.83
C SER A 70 3.24 1.72 -3.49
N HIS A 71 4.41 2.33 -3.61
CA HIS A 71 4.60 3.48 -4.48
C HIS A 71 4.89 2.95 -5.88
N LEU A 72 4.02 3.27 -6.82
CA LEU A 72 4.22 2.88 -8.21
C LEU A 72 5.42 3.63 -8.78
N ASP A 73 6.20 2.97 -9.63
CA ASP A 73 7.35 3.59 -10.30
C ASP A 73 6.90 4.48 -11.46
N LEU A 74 6.02 5.43 -11.14
CA LEU A 74 5.51 6.42 -12.08
C LEU A 74 5.05 7.69 -11.37
N LYS A 75 5.12 8.81 -12.08
CA LYS A 75 4.61 10.10 -11.63
C LYS A 75 3.68 10.70 -12.67
N ALA A 76 2.50 11.10 -12.24
CA ALA A 76 1.61 11.88 -13.09
C ALA A 76 2.16 13.29 -13.28
N LYS A 77 2.01 13.84 -14.48
CA LYS A 77 2.30 15.24 -14.75
C LYS A 77 1.19 16.12 -14.18
N PRO A 78 1.49 17.36 -13.72
CA PRO A 78 0.49 18.26 -13.12
C PRO A 78 -0.76 18.46 -13.98
N GLU A 79 -0.61 18.55 -15.30
CA GLU A 79 -1.73 18.69 -16.24
C GLU A 79 -2.63 17.43 -16.31
N LYS A 80 -2.16 16.28 -15.80
CA LYS A 80 -2.88 15.01 -15.76
C LYS A 80 -3.53 14.71 -14.41
N TYR A 81 -3.28 15.49 -13.38
CA TYR A 81 -3.75 15.19 -12.02
C TYR A 81 -5.26 14.97 -11.95
N LYS A 82 -6.06 15.76 -12.67
CA LYS A 82 -7.52 15.63 -12.66
C LYS A 82 -7.96 14.32 -13.33
N ASP A 83 -7.34 13.97 -14.44
CA ASP A 83 -7.69 12.76 -15.19
C ASP A 83 -7.26 11.51 -14.40
N VAL A 84 -6.05 11.53 -13.83
CA VAL A 84 -5.54 10.46 -12.95
C VAL A 84 -6.42 10.32 -11.71
N ALA A 85 -6.71 11.40 -10.99
CA ALA A 85 -7.54 11.36 -9.80
C ALA A 85 -8.96 10.82 -10.09
N TRP A 86 -9.53 11.18 -11.24
CA TRP A 86 -10.83 10.67 -11.66
C TRP A 86 -10.79 9.16 -11.94
N GLU A 87 -9.76 8.68 -12.63
CA GLU A 87 -9.59 7.26 -12.91
C GLU A 87 -9.34 6.48 -11.61
N LEU A 88 -8.49 6.98 -10.71
CA LEU A 88 -8.26 6.36 -9.41
C LEU A 88 -9.55 6.25 -8.59
N ASN A 89 -10.40 7.27 -8.61
CA ASN A 89 -11.70 7.21 -7.96
C ASN A 89 -12.60 6.11 -8.56
N GLY A 90 -12.57 5.95 -9.88
CA GLY A 90 -13.29 4.88 -10.58
C GLY A 90 -12.78 3.47 -10.23
N ILE A 91 -11.47 3.31 -10.12
CA ILE A 91 -10.83 2.06 -9.68
C ILE A 91 -11.22 1.77 -8.23
N ASN A 92 -11.00 2.72 -7.32
CA ASN A 92 -11.26 2.57 -5.89
C ASN A 92 -12.71 2.20 -5.59
N LYS A 93 -13.67 2.71 -6.36
CA LYS A 93 -15.09 2.34 -6.24
C LYS A 93 -15.34 0.83 -6.44
N ARG A 94 -14.50 0.16 -7.22
CA ARG A 94 -14.62 -1.27 -7.53
C ARG A 94 -13.81 -2.16 -6.60
N LEU A 95 -12.78 -1.62 -5.94
CA LEU A 95 -11.94 -2.35 -5.01
C LEU A 95 -12.71 -2.70 -3.73
N ARG A 96 -12.41 -3.86 -3.18
CA ARG A 96 -12.97 -4.33 -1.90
C ARG A 96 -12.07 -4.01 -0.71
N PHE A 97 -10.80 -3.73 -0.96
CA PHE A 97 -9.82 -3.39 0.06
C PHE A 97 -8.77 -2.46 -0.56
N GLY A 98 -8.15 -1.65 0.28
CA GLY A 98 -7.15 -0.69 -0.13
C GLY A 98 -7.69 0.41 -1.05
N ALA A 99 -6.83 1.33 -1.40
CA ALA A 99 -7.13 2.38 -2.35
C ALA A 99 -5.87 2.90 -3.01
N PHE A 100 -6.01 3.35 -4.25
CA PHE A 100 -4.99 4.13 -4.94
C PHE A 100 -5.11 5.61 -4.58
N TYR A 101 -3.97 6.25 -4.42
CA TYR A 101 -3.86 7.67 -4.10
C TYR A 101 -2.93 8.36 -5.08
N LEU A 102 -3.24 9.60 -5.41
CA LEU A 102 -2.35 10.51 -6.12
C LEU A 102 -1.86 11.55 -5.11
N ASP A 103 -0.55 11.65 -4.94
CA ASP A 103 0.04 12.73 -4.18
C ASP A 103 0.01 14.02 -5.01
N PRO A 104 -0.71 15.08 -4.55
CA PRO A 104 -0.82 16.32 -5.31
C PRO A 104 0.47 17.15 -5.31
N ASP A 105 1.40 16.87 -4.40
CA ASP A 105 2.63 17.64 -4.26
C ASP A 105 3.69 17.21 -5.26
N ASP A 106 3.79 15.90 -5.53
CA ASP A 106 4.82 15.35 -6.40
C ASP A 106 4.32 14.47 -7.55
N GLY A 107 3.01 14.20 -7.61
CA GLY A 107 2.38 13.38 -8.65
C GLY A 107 2.58 11.89 -8.49
N MET A 108 3.16 11.42 -7.38
CA MET A 108 3.35 10.01 -7.13
C MET A 108 2.01 9.29 -6.94
N ILE A 109 1.89 8.09 -7.51
CA ILE A 109 0.72 7.23 -7.29
C ILE A 109 1.13 6.11 -6.34
N SER A 110 0.32 5.89 -5.31
CA SER A 110 0.49 4.79 -4.37
C SER A 110 -0.76 3.94 -4.25
N PHE A 111 -0.58 2.67 -3.89
CA PHE A 111 -1.66 1.79 -3.42
C PHE A 111 -1.40 1.46 -1.96
N GLU A 112 -2.43 1.63 -1.12
CA GLU A 112 -2.28 1.48 0.32
C GLU A 112 -3.42 0.68 0.94
N TYR A 113 -3.08 -0.11 1.95
CA TYR A 113 -4.02 -0.77 2.83
C TYR A 113 -3.44 -0.90 4.24
N SER A 114 -4.27 -0.68 5.25
CA SER A 114 -3.90 -0.85 6.65
C SER A 114 -4.79 -1.89 7.31
N PHE A 115 -4.18 -2.91 7.89
CA PHE A 115 -4.85 -3.97 8.64
C PHE A 115 -4.65 -3.76 10.14
N PRO A 116 -5.72 -3.48 10.91
CA PRO A 116 -5.62 -3.41 12.37
C PRO A 116 -5.44 -4.81 12.95
N TYR A 117 -4.34 -5.04 13.66
CA TYR A 117 -4.03 -6.35 14.25
C TYR A 117 -4.40 -6.47 15.72
N VAL A 118 -4.73 -5.37 16.39
CA VAL A 118 -5.14 -5.37 17.79
C VAL A 118 -6.40 -6.22 17.97
N GLU A 119 -6.32 -7.22 18.86
CA GLU A 119 -7.36 -8.23 19.08
C GLU A 119 -7.68 -9.13 17.86
N ALA A 120 -6.93 -8.99 16.77
CA ALA A 120 -6.97 -9.92 15.66
C ALA A 120 -5.71 -10.81 15.70
N ASN A 121 -5.79 -12.07 15.54
CA ASN A 121 -4.63 -12.96 15.53
C ASN A 121 -4.26 -13.30 14.08
N PRO A 122 -3.55 -12.40 13.34
CA PRO A 122 -3.15 -12.72 11.98
C PRO A 122 -2.21 -13.92 11.97
N SER A 123 -2.33 -14.75 10.95
CA SER A 123 -1.45 -15.91 10.73
C SER A 123 -0.46 -15.62 9.60
N THR A 124 0.55 -16.49 9.48
CA THR A 124 1.46 -16.50 8.32
C THR A 124 0.68 -16.61 7.02
N ASP A 125 -0.30 -17.52 6.94
CA ASP A 125 -1.12 -17.71 5.74
C ASP A 125 -1.93 -16.46 5.40
N PHE A 126 -2.45 -15.77 6.44
CA PHE A 126 -3.14 -14.49 6.25
C PHE A 126 -2.21 -13.44 5.63
N ILE A 127 -1.02 -13.25 6.20
CA ILE A 127 -0.04 -12.26 5.69
C ILE A 127 0.31 -12.54 4.23
N LEU A 128 0.60 -13.82 3.89
CA LEU A 128 0.98 -14.21 2.54
C LEU A 128 -0.18 -14.11 1.54
N ALA A 129 -1.38 -14.54 1.93
CA ALA A 129 -2.56 -14.42 1.08
C ALA A 129 -2.87 -12.94 0.81
N PHE A 130 -2.75 -12.11 1.84
CA PHE A 130 -2.97 -10.68 1.72
C PHE A 130 -1.92 -10.01 0.82
N MET A 131 -0.64 -10.37 0.97
CA MET A 131 0.44 -9.92 0.10
C MET A 131 0.16 -10.25 -1.36
N LYS A 132 -0.26 -11.49 -1.65
CA LYS A 132 -0.60 -11.92 -3.01
C LYS A 132 -1.75 -11.10 -3.61
N MET A 133 -2.80 -10.85 -2.83
CA MET A 133 -3.92 -10.01 -3.26
C MET A 133 -3.48 -8.57 -3.50
N PHE A 134 -2.64 -8.03 -2.63
CA PHE A 134 -2.12 -6.67 -2.73
C PHE A 134 -1.28 -6.48 -4.00
N VAL A 135 -0.31 -7.36 -4.23
CA VAL A 135 0.54 -7.34 -5.45
C VAL A 135 -0.32 -7.50 -6.69
N GLY A 136 -1.25 -8.47 -6.72
CA GLY A 136 -2.13 -8.69 -7.86
C GLY A 136 -3.01 -7.49 -8.19
N THR A 137 -3.48 -6.74 -7.18
CA THR A 137 -4.25 -5.52 -7.42
C THR A 137 -3.40 -4.41 -8.04
N VAL A 138 -2.16 -4.25 -7.60
CA VAL A 138 -1.25 -3.26 -8.21
C VAL A 138 -0.93 -3.63 -9.64
N ASP A 139 -0.55 -4.89 -9.90
CA ASP A 139 -0.21 -5.41 -11.23
C ASP A 139 -1.35 -5.30 -12.24
N GLU A 140 -2.60 -5.49 -11.78
CA GLU A 140 -3.79 -5.35 -12.63
C GLU A 140 -4.01 -3.92 -13.15
N HIS A 141 -3.57 -2.90 -12.40
CA HIS A 141 -3.90 -1.50 -12.69
C HIS A 141 -2.71 -0.63 -13.08
N ASP A 142 -1.47 -1.03 -12.79
CA ASP A 142 -0.29 -0.18 -12.96
C ASP A 142 0.01 0.18 -14.40
N GLY A 143 -0.21 -0.74 -15.35
CA GLY A 143 -0.02 -0.50 -16.77
C GLY A 143 -0.97 0.56 -17.33
N ASP A 144 -2.27 0.49 -16.97
CA ASP A 144 -3.27 1.48 -17.38
C ASP A 144 -2.98 2.85 -16.75
N LEU A 145 -2.59 2.88 -15.47
CA LEU A 145 -2.21 4.10 -14.76
C LEU A 145 -0.95 4.73 -15.36
N LYS A 146 0.04 3.93 -15.75
CA LYS A 146 1.22 4.39 -16.46
C LYS A 146 0.85 5.06 -17.79
N ASN A 147 0.05 4.39 -18.60
CA ASN A 147 -0.42 4.93 -19.89
C ASN A 147 -1.17 6.25 -19.70
N LEU A 148 -2.04 6.35 -18.70
CA LEU A 148 -2.78 7.56 -18.41
C LEU A 148 -1.86 8.69 -17.90
N ALA A 149 -0.94 8.40 -17.00
CA ALA A 149 -0.03 9.39 -16.41
C ALA A 149 0.97 9.96 -17.43
N GLU A 150 1.44 9.13 -18.37
CA GLU A 150 2.42 9.49 -19.39
C GLU A 150 1.80 10.00 -20.69
N SER A 151 0.51 9.71 -20.97
CA SER A 151 -0.13 10.10 -22.22
C SER A 151 -0.08 11.63 -22.40
N VAL A 152 0.28 12.04 -23.62
CA VAL A 152 0.14 13.46 -24.02
C VAL A 152 -1.35 13.76 -24.09
N SER A 153 -1.79 14.89 -23.54
CA SER A 153 -3.16 15.39 -23.72
C SER A 153 -3.50 15.38 -25.22
N ALA A 154 -4.26 14.40 -25.66
CA ALA A 154 -4.86 14.46 -26.99
C ALA A 154 -5.74 15.71 -26.99
N SER A 155 -5.30 16.69 -27.75
CA SER A 155 -5.76 18.08 -27.82
C SER A 155 -7.25 18.26 -27.52
N ARG A 156 -7.56 19.06 -26.52
CA ARG A 156 -8.83 19.81 -26.41
C ARG A 156 -9.04 20.82 -27.55
N ASN A 157 -8.18 20.83 -28.57
CA ASN A 157 -8.23 21.77 -29.68
C ASN A 157 -9.15 21.36 -30.83
N ALA A 158 -9.89 20.25 -30.70
CA ALA A 158 -10.84 19.84 -31.75
C ALA A 158 -12.30 20.21 -31.48
N MET A 159 -12.59 21.01 -30.48
CA MET A 159 -13.98 21.40 -30.13
C MET A 159 -14.32 22.89 -30.29
N TYR A 160 -13.43 23.71 -30.86
CA TYR A 160 -13.73 25.08 -31.25
C TYR A 160 -13.13 25.37 -32.62
N GLY A 161 -13.70 24.72 -33.61
CA GLY A 161 -13.53 25.01 -35.02
C GLY A 161 -14.87 25.02 -35.66
#